data_4f23d5252af885d2103393782c4c03a6
#
_entry.id   4f23d5252af885d2103393782c4c03a6
#
_cell.length_a   1.000
_cell.length_b   1.000
_cell.length_c   1.000
_cell.angle_alpha   90.00
_cell.angle_beta   90.00
_cell.angle_gamma   90.00
#
_symmetry.space_group_name_H-M   'P 1'
#
loop_
_entity.id
_entity.type
_entity.pdbx_description
1 polymer ?
#
loop_
_entity_poly.entity_id
_entity_poly.type
_entity_poly.pdbx_seq_one_letter_code
_entity_poly.pdbx_strand_id
1 'polypeptide(L)'
;LELMRRRLGSATGSDAAQKLIEQHNWKHLVVLSGEAGVTIYSAEEETVHAPCTLDDLRQMIGLIDAAAVAIAVAISKSFSVQNTALLANAACECILGAERTEAFSLSREDLVDRIGEMTWNLQISKR
;
A
#
# COMPACT_ATOMS: atom_id res chain seq x y z
N LEU A 1 2.92 2.76 -11.34
CA LEU A 1 4.33 2.33 -11.44
C LEU A 1 4.87 2.46 -12.86
N GLU A 2 4.12 2.03 -13.86
CA GLU A 2 4.51 2.17 -15.27
C GLU A 2 4.68 3.64 -15.68
N LEU A 3 3.77 4.49 -15.27
CA LEU A 3 3.87 5.92 -15.52
C LEU A 3 5.10 6.54 -14.86
N MET A 4 5.41 6.10 -13.66
CA MET A 4 6.59 6.51 -12.92
C MET A 4 7.88 6.11 -13.63
N ARG A 5 7.95 4.88 -14.13
CA ARG A 5 9.10 4.40 -14.92
C ARG A 5 9.29 5.21 -16.19
N ARG A 6 8.21 5.49 -16.91
CA ARG A 6 8.25 6.30 -18.14
C ARG A 6 8.79 7.69 -17.89
N ARG A 7 8.33 8.34 -16.82
CA ARG A 7 8.78 9.70 -16.47
C ARG A 7 10.27 9.77 -16.19
N LEU A 8 10.81 8.76 -15.54
CA LEU A 8 12.19 8.76 -15.08
C LEU A 8 13.13 8.01 -16.01
N GLY A 9 12.61 7.36 -17.05
CA GLY A 9 13.40 6.55 -17.96
C GLY A 9 14.09 5.39 -17.28
N SER A 10 13.50 4.88 -16.20
CA SER A 10 14.08 3.81 -15.41
C SER A 10 13.64 2.44 -15.90
N ALA A 11 14.56 1.47 -15.83
CA ALA A 11 14.30 0.10 -16.26
C ALA A 11 13.37 -0.65 -15.30
N THR A 12 13.41 -0.32 -14.00
CA THR A 12 12.62 -0.99 -12.97
C THR A 12 11.80 0.00 -12.16
N GLY A 13 10.72 -0.50 -11.55
CA GLY A 13 9.91 0.30 -10.63
C GLY A 13 10.68 0.72 -9.39
N SER A 14 11.58 -0.11 -8.90
CA SER A 14 12.42 0.20 -7.75
C SER A 14 13.39 1.36 -8.05
N ASP A 15 14.02 1.37 -9.21
CA ASP A 15 14.91 2.46 -9.63
C ASP A 15 14.14 3.78 -9.74
N ALA A 16 12.95 3.74 -10.34
CA ALA A 16 12.10 4.92 -10.47
C ALA A 16 11.68 5.46 -9.10
N ALA A 17 11.32 4.58 -8.18
CA ALA A 17 10.93 4.95 -6.82
C ALA A 17 12.09 5.61 -6.07
N GLN A 18 13.29 5.04 -6.13
CA GLN A 18 14.46 5.60 -5.47
C GLN A 18 14.84 6.96 -6.04
N LYS A 19 14.76 7.14 -7.35
CA LYS A 19 15.00 8.45 -7.98
C LYS A 19 14.01 9.50 -7.50
N LEU A 20 12.73 9.17 -7.38
CA LEU A 20 11.71 10.09 -6.86
C LEU A 20 11.99 10.47 -5.40
N ILE A 21 12.34 9.48 -4.58
CA ILE A 21 12.68 9.70 -3.18
C ILE A 21 13.87 10.66 -3.05
N GLU A 22 14.93 10.44 -3.82
CA GLU A 22 16.12 11.30 -3.84
C GLU A 22 15.80 12.70 -4.35
N GLN A 23 15.08 12.79 -5.46
CA GLN A 23 14.75 14.05 -6.12
C GLN A 23 13.91 14.96 -5.22
N HIS A 24 12.99 14.40 -4.45
CA HIS A 24 12.09 15.17 -3.58
C HIS A 24 12.47 15.14 -2.10
N ASN A 25 13.55 14.45 -1.76
CA ASN A 25 14.01 14.28 -0.38
C ASN A 25 12.91 13.71 0.54
N TRP A 26 12.18 12.72 0.03
CA TRP A 26 11.16 12.01 0.80
C TRP A 26 11.79 10.91 1.65
N LYS A 27 11.15 10.57 2.76
CA LYS A 27 11.54 9.41 3.57
C LYS A 27 10.96 8.12 3.01
N HIS A 28 9.72 8.17 2.56
CA HIS A 28 8.99 7.02 2.06
C HIS A 28 8.18 7.38 0.83
N LEU A 29 7.95 6.39 -0.02
CA LEU A 29 7.04 6.46 -1.16
C LEU A 29 6.14 5.23 -1.13
N VAL A 30 4.84 5.44 -1.04
CA VAL A 30 3.85 4.36 -1.05
C VAL A 30 3.25 4.24 -2.43
N VAL A 31 3.29 3.03 -2.97
CA VAL A 31 2.72 2.71 -4.29
C VAL A 31 1.56 1.74 -4.11
N LEU A 32 0.38 2.17 -4.55
CA LEU A 32 -0.82 1.34 -4.56
C LEU A 32 -0.96 0.73 -5.94
N SER A 33 -0.94 -0.58 -6.02
CA SER A 33 -0.98 -1.31 -7.29
C SER A 33 -2.24 -2.16 -7.46
N GLY A 34 -3.32 -1.81 -6.77
CA GLY A 34 -4.59 -2.53 -6.84
C GLY A 34 -4.41 -4.01 -6.53
N GLU A 35 -4.60 -4.86 -7.54
CA GLU A 35 -4.47 -6.32 -7.40
C GLU A 35 -3.07 -6.79 -6.99
N ALA A 36 -2.05 -5.98 -7.22
CA ALA A 36 -0.68 -6.32 -6.82
C ALA A 36 -0.37 -5.98 -5.36
N GLY A 37 -1.22 -5.18 -4.71
CA GLY A 37 -1.04 -4.82 -3.30
C GLY A 37 -0.38 -3.47 -3.08
N VAL A 38 0.28 -3.33 -1.94
CA VAL A 38 0.89 -2.09 -1.49
C VAL A 38 2.40 -2.27 -1.33
N THR A 39 3.17 -1.36 -1.91
CA THR A 39 4.63 -1.35 -1.77
C THR A 39 5.07 -0.05 -1.12
N ILE A 40 5.93 -0.14 -0.10
CA ILE A 40 6.54 1.03 0.54
C ILE A 40 8.04 1.00 0.25
N TYR A 41 8.50 2.00 -0.50
CA TYR A 41 9.91 2.25 -0.76
C TYR A 41 10.40 3.27 0.28
N SER A 42 11.59 3.07 0.80
CA SER A 42 12.16 3.92 1.84
C SER A 42 13.55 4.41 1.46
N ALA A 43 13.91 5.63 1.93
CA ALA A 43 15.22 6.20 1.65
C ALA A 43 16.33 5.42 2.35
N GLU A 44 16.10 5.00 3.58
CA GLU A 44 17.11 4.38 4.45
C GLU A 44 16.78 2.96 4.87
N GLU A 45 15.56 2.51 4.63
CA GLU A 45 15.08 1.20 5.06
C GLU A 45 14.84 0.28 3.87
N GLU A 46 14.59 -0.99 4.16
CA GLU A 46 14.25 -1.99 3.16
C GLU A 46 12.91 -1.69 2.50
N THR A 47 12.75 -2.07 1.24
CA THR A 47 11.47 -2.02 0.54
C THR A 47 10.56 -3.12 1.06
N VAL A 48 9.33 -2.75 1.40
CA VAL A 48 8.33 -3.70 1.92
C VAL A 48 7.17 -3.77 0.94
N HIS A 49 6.75 -4.97 0.59
CA HIS A 49 5.60 -5.23 -0.27
C HIS A 49 4.60 -6.13 0.45
N ALA A 50 3.35 -5.65 0.55
CA ALA A 50 2.22 -6.41 1.06
C ALA A 50 1.35 -6.81 -0.13
N PRO A 51 1.38 -8.08 -0.56
CA PRO A 51 0.59 -8.52 -1.71
C PRO A 51 -0.90 -8.55 -1.39
N CYS A 52 -1.72 -8.22 -2.39
CA CYS A 52 -3.16 -8.35 -2.28
C CYS A 52 -3.54 -9.83 -2.23
N THR A 53 -4.39 -10.20 -1.26
CA THR A 53 -4.83 -11.58 -1.08
C THR A 53 -6.20 -11.88 -1.68
N LEU A 54 -6.86 -10.87 -2.26
CA LEU A 54 -8.17 -11.01 -2.87
C LEU A 54 -8.07 -11.58 -4.28
N ASP A 55 -8.95 -12.54 -4.58
CA ASP A 55 -9.06 -13.13 -5.92
C ASP A 55 -10.03 -12.33 -6.80
N ASP A 56 -10.99 -11.65 -6.21
CA ASP A 56 -12.03 -10.91 -6.91
C ASP A 56 -12.08 -9.46 -6.44
N LEU A 57 -11.66 -8.55 -7.31
CA LEU A 57 -11.67 -7.12 -7.06
C LEU A 57 -12.95 -6.50 -7.60
N ARG A 58 -13.78 -5.95 -6.73
CA ARG A 58 -15.12 -5.48 -7.08
C ARG A 58 -15.21 -3.99 -7.37
N GLN A 59 -14.38 -3.18 -6.72
CA GLN A 59 -14.33 -1.75 -6.93
C GLN A 59 -13.00 -1.15 -6.50
N MET A 60 -12.75 0.08 -6.95
CA MET A 60 -11.54 0.83 -6.59
C MET A 60 -11.85 2.23 -6.05
N ILE A 61 -13.11 2.58 -5.93
CA ILE A 61 -13.54 3.91 -5.45
C ILE A 61 -13.19 4.05 -3.98
N GLY A 62 -12.44 5.09 -3.63
CA GLY A 62 -12.02 5.35 -2.26
C GLY A 62 -10.75 4.62 -1.84
N LEU A 63 -10.09 3.91 -2.75
CA LEU A 63 -8.87 3.15 -2.45
C LEU A 63 -7.76 4.03 -1.91
N ILE A 64 -7.48 5.14 -2.59
CA ILE A 64 -6.41 6.07 -2.19
C ILE A 64 -6.73 6.71 -0.84
N ASP A 65 -7.98 7.10 -0.63
CA ASP A 65 -8.43 7.72 0.62
C ASP A 65 -8.29 6.75 1.79
N ALA A 66 -8.70 5.51 1.63
CA ALA A 66 -8.58 4.49 2.67
C ALA A 66 -7.12 4.22 3.02
N ALA A 67 -6.26 4.09 2.01
CA ALA A 67 -4.83 3.89 2.20
C ALA A 67 -4.20 5.09 2.92
N ALA A 68 -4.55 6.32 2.52
CA ALA A 68 -4.02 7.53 3.13
C ALA A 68 -4.38 7.63 4.61
N VAL A 69 -5.63 7.32 4.97
CA VAL A 69 -6.07 7.33 6.37
C VAL A 69 -5.32 6.26 7.18
N ALA A 70 -5.21 5.04 6.65
CA ALA A 70 -4.49 3.96 7.31
C ALA A 70 -3.03 4.33 7.56
N ILE A 71 -2.35 4.91 6.58
CA ILE A 71 -0.97 5.36 6.68
C ILE A 71 -0.84 6.47 7.73
N ALA A 72 -1.75 7.45 7.72
CA ALA A 72 -1.75 8.53 8.70
C ALA A 72 -1.89 8.00 10.14
N VAL A 73 -2.78 7.03 10.35
CA VAL A 73 -2.93 6.37 11.66
C VAL A 73 -1.64 5.63 12.04
N ALA A 74 -1.05 4.89 11.10
CA ALA A 74 0.18 4.16 11.35
C ALA A 74 1.33 5.09 11.75
N ILE A 75 1.48 6.21 11.05
CA ILE A 75 2.51 7.22 11.35
C ILE A 75 2.26 7.80 12.74
N SER A 76 1.02 8.16 13.07
CA SER A 76 0.68 8.75 14.37
C SER A 76 0.95 7.81 15.53
N LYS A 77 0.93 6.51 15.29
CA LYS A 77 1.20 5.47 16.28
C LYS A 77 2.62 4.91 16.22
N SER A 78 3.47 5.49 15.39
CA SER A 78 4.86 5.05 15.19
C SER A 78 4.99 3.58 14.80
N PHE A 79 4.12 3.11 13.92
CA PHE A 79 4.19 1.74 13.40
C PHE A 79 5.44 1.57 12.54
N SER A 80 5.98 0.35 12.52
CA SER A 80 7.05 -0.02 11.60
C SER A 80 6.58 0.07 10.14
N VAL A 81 7.52 0.11 9.19
CA VAL A 81 7.19 0.11 7.76
C VAL A 81 6.41 -1.15 7.40
N GLN A 82 6.78 -2.30 7.96
CA GLN A 82 6.09 -3.57 7.73
C GLN A 82 4.63 -3.52 8.20
N ASN A 83 4.39 -3.04 9.41
CA ASN A 83 3.04 -2.92 9.96
C ASN A 83 2.23 -1.86 9.22
N THR A 84 2.86 -0.78 8.79
CA THR A 84 2.21 0.25 7.97
C THR A 84 1.76 -0.34 6.63
N ALA A 85 2.62 -1.13 5.97
CA ALA A 85 2.27 -1.79 4.71
C ALA A 85 1.09 -2.75 4.88
N LEU A 86 1.10 -3.54 5.95
CA LEU A 86 -0.01 -4.46 6.27
C LEU A 86 -1.32 -3.71 6.50
N LEU A 87 -1.28 -2.66 7.30
CA LEU A 87 -2.48 -1.87 7.60
C LEU A 87 -3.03 -1.19 6.34
N ALA A 88 -2.15 -0.59 5.55
CA ALA A 88 -2.55 0.05 4.30
C ALA A 88 -3.14 -0.96 3.31
N ASN A 89 -2.52 -2.13 3.18
CA ASN A 89 -3.03 -3.17 2.30
C ASN A 89 -4.37 -3.73 2.79
N ALA A 90 -4.54 -3.92 4.09
CA ALA A 90 -5.81 -4.35 4.67
C ALA A 90 -6.92 -3.34 4.38
N ALA A 91 -6.64 -2.04 4.54
CA ALA A 91 -7.60 -0.98 4.20
C ALA A 91 -7.97 -1.02 2.72
N CYS A 92 -6.99 -1.21 1.83
CA CYS A 92 -7.24 -1.36 0.40
C CYS A 92 -8.10 -2.59 0.10
N GLU A 93 -7.83 -3.72 0.73
CA GLU A 93 -8.60 -4.95 0.50
C GLU A 93 -10.05 -4.83 0.97
N CYS A 94 -10.30 -4.09 2.04
CA CYS A 94 -11.68 -3.78 2.46
C CYS A 94 -12.44 -3.03 1.38
N ILE A 95 -11.80 -2.07 0.72
CA ILE A 95 -12.39 -1.32 -0.39
C ILE A 95 -12.57 -2.20 -1.62
N LEU A 96 -11.50 -2.88 -2.03
CA LEU A 96 -11.49 -3.69 -3.26
C LEU A 96 -12.51 -4.82 -3.23
N GLY A 97 -12.76 -5.41 -2.05
CA GLY A 97 -13.72 -6.48 -1.86
C GLY A 97 -15.16 -6.04 -1.58
N ALA A 98 -15.40 -4.75 -1.40
CA ALA A 98 -16.74 -4.24 -1.07
C ALA A 98 -17.69 -4.28 -2.27
N GLU A 99 -18.98 -4.48 -2.00
CA GLU A 99 -20.01 -4.42 -3.04
C GLU A 99 -20.18 -2.99 -3.56
N ARG A 100 -20.31 -2.86 -4.89
CA ARG A 100 -20.47 -1.55 -5.54
C ARG A 100 -21.73 -0.79 -5.10
N THR A 101 -22.76 -1.53 -4.74
CA THR A 101 -24.07 -0.96 -4.39
C THR A 101 -24.16 -0.49 -2.94
N GLU A 102 -23.15 -0.80 -2.15
CA GLU A 102 -23.12 -0.41 -0.74
C GLU A 102 -22.40 0.92 -0.55
N ALA A 103 -22.94 1.77 0.30
CA ALA A 103 -22.23 2.96 0.77
C ALA A 103 -21.13 2.47 1.72
N PHE A 104 -19.93 2.26 1.18
CA PHE A 104 -18.85 1.71 1.94
C PHE A 104 -18.22 2.74 2.88
N SER A 105 -18.13 2.38 4.15
CA SER A 105 -17.42 3.16 5.17
C SER A 105 -16.44 2.24 5.89
N LEU A 106 -15.15 2.52 5.74
CA LEU A 106 -14.12 1.73 6.39
C LEU A 106 -14.15 1.94 7.90
N SER A 107 -14.38 0.88 8.66
CA SER A 107 -14.37 0.91 10.12
C SER A 107 -13.12 0.22 10.67
N ARG A 108 -12.80 0.52 11.94
CA ARG A 108 -11.75 -0.18 12.65
C ARG A 108 -12.03 -1.69 12.73
N GLU A 109 -13.29 -2.05 12.92
CA GLU A 109 -13.73 -3.43 13.02
C GLU A 109 -13.48 -4.20 11.72
N ASP A 110 -13.82 -3.59 10.57
CA ASP A 110 -13.54 -4.15 9.26
C ASP A 110 -12.04 -4.40 9.04
N LEU A 111 -11.21 -3.45 9.46
CA LEU A 111 -9.75 -3.57 9.37
C LEU A 111 -9.21 -4.72 10.22
N VAL A 112 -9.68 -4.83 11.46
CA VAL A 112 -9.25 -5.90 12.39
C VAL A 112 -9.64 -7.26 11.82
N ASP A 113 -10.85 -7.41 11.34
CA ASP A 113 -11.34 -8.66 10.75
C ASP A 113 -10.54 -9.01 9.50
N ARG A 114 -10.27 -8.04 8.64
CA ARG A 114 -9.49 -8.26 7.41
C ARG A 114 -8.05 -8.68 7.70
N ILE A 115 -7.40 -8.01 8.65
CA ILE A 115 -6.04 -8.38 9.06
C ILE A 115 -6.00 -9.81 9.59
N GLY A 116 -7.02 -10.21 10.37
CA GLY A 116 -7.12 -11.58 10.88
C GLY A 116 -7.27 -12.63 9.81
N GLU A 117 -7.87 -12.29 8.66
CA GLU A 117 -8.06 -13.19 7.52
C GLU A 117 -6.85 -13.21 6.58
N MET A 118 -6.03 -12.19 6.60
CA MET A 118 -4.87 -12.09 5.70
C MET A 118 -3.80 -13.10 6.08
N THR A 119 -3.24 -13.73 5.05
CA THR A 119 -2.02 -14.50 5.21
C THR A 119 -0.86 -13.53 5.42
N TRP A 120 -0.04 -13.77 6.42
CA TRP A 120 1.14 -12.97 6.71
C TRP A 120 2.22 -13.22 5.66
N ASN A 121 2.15 -12.46 4.58
CA ASN A 121 2.90 -12.71 3.36
C ASN A 121 3.65 -11.47 2.89
N LEU A 122 4.28 -10.78 3.82
CA LEU A 122 5.10 -9.61 3.49
C LEU A 122 6.36 -10.02 2.73
N GLN A 123 6.64 -9.29 1.68
CA GLN A 123 7.87 -9.42 0.91
C GLN A 123 8.78 -8.23 1.23
N ILE A 124 9.99 -8.52 1.66
CA ILE A 124 10.96 -7.49 2.05
C ILE A 124 12.17 -7.60 1.13
N SER A 125 12.51 -6.50 0.48
CA SER A 125 13.64 -6.43 -0.43
C SER A 125 14.62 -5.37 0.04
N LYS A 126 15.90 -5.72 0.09
CA LYS A 126 16.98 -4.77 0.41
C LYS A 126 17.13 -3.77 -0.73
N ARG A 127 17.54 -2.58 -0.37
CA ARG A 127 17.85 -1.54 -1.34
C ARG A 127 19.04 -1.92 -2.20
#